data_2b24a52f40080b2b07d31863ee5fe188
#
_entry.id   2b24a52f40080b2b07d31863ee5fe188
#
_cell.length_a   1.000
_cell.length_b   1.000
_cell.length_c   1.000
_cell.angle_alpha   90.00
_cell.angle_beta   90.00
_cell.angle_gamma   90.00
#
_symmetry.space_group_name_H-M   'P 1'
#
loop_
_entity.id
_entity.type
_entity.pdbx_description
1 polymer ?
#
loop_
_entity_poly.entity_id
_entity_poly.type
_entity_poly.pdbx_seq_one_letter_code
_entity_poly.pdbx_strand_id
1 'polypeptide(L)'
;ALWKHIINVSVNDLKKNYSKLNVEFDLWKGESDVHDIIPEMVAYMKDNGYAHLSEGALVVDVKEDTDTKEIPPCMILKSDGASLYNTTDLATIMERMKLYHPDELIYVVDKRQELYFEQVFRCARKTKLVEPETELKFLGFGTMNGKDGKPFKTRQGGVMRLENLIKDTQDEMYKKIKEGRDMEDAEAKK
;
A
#
# COMPACT_ATOMS: atom_id res chain seq x y z
N ALA A 1 -6.62 23.43 -7.37
CA ALA A 1 -5.28 24.06 -7.41
C ALA A 1 -4.42 23.65 -6.20
N LEU A 2 -4.85 23.89 -4.96
CA LEU A 2 -4.07 23.62 -3.74
C LEU A 2 -3.71 22.13 -3.58
N TRP A 3 -4.67 21.23 -3.75
CA TRP A 3 -4.45 19.77 -3.65
C TRP A 3 -3.35 19.28 -4.61
N LYS A 4 -3.41 19.68 -5.88
CA LYS A 4 -2.37 19.31 -6.87
C LYS A 4 -0.98 19.81 -6.48
N HIS A 5 -0.91 21.01 -5.90
CA HIS A 5 0.35 21.56 -5.41
C HIS A 5 0.92 20.72 -4.26
N ILE A 6 0.09 20.37 -3.28
CA ILE A 6 0.49 19.54 -2.13
C ILE A 6 0.97 18.16 -2.59
N ILE A 7 0.24 17.50 -3.50
CA ILE A 7 0.65 16.20 -4.06
C ILE A 7 1.99 16.32 -4.78
N ASN A 8 2.19 17.33 -5.61
CA ASN A 8 3.45 17.52 -6.33
C ASN A 8 4.64 17.71 -5.37
N VAL A 9 4.47 18.51 -4.31
CA VAL A 9 5.52 18.70 -3.28
C VAL A 9 5.82 17.37 -2.59
N SER A 10 4.80 16.62 -2.18
CA SER A 10 4.95 15.34 -1.50
C SER A 10 5.63 14.29 -2.39
N VAL A 11 5.20 14.16 -3.64
CA VAL A 11 5.79 13.20 -4.60
C VAL A 11 7.25 13.56 -4.90
N ASN A 12 7.58 14.85 -5.04
CA ASN A 12 8.96 15.28 -5.26
C ASN A 12 9.86 14.97 -4.05
N ASP A 13 9.35 15.11 -2.82
CA ASP A 13 10.08 14.76 -1.61
C ASP A 13 10.30 13.24 -1.51
N LEU A 14 9.27 12.44 -1.82
CA LEU A 14 9.38 10.99 -1.91
C LEU A 14 10.42 10.56 -2.95
N LYS A 15 10.40 11.12 -4.14
CA LYS A 15 11.37 10.81 -5.22
C LYS A 15 12.81 11.07 -4.79
N LYS A 16 13.08 12.15 -4.04
CA LYS A 16 14.42 12.42 -3.49
C LYS A 16 14.87 11.33 -2.52
N ASN A 17 13.97 10.87 -1.65
CA ASN A 17 14.28 9.81 -0.69
C ASN A 17 14.51 8.47 -1.38
N TYR A 18 13.68 8.10 -2.36
CA TYR A 18 13.85 6.87 -3.14
C TYR A 18 15.14 6.89 -3.96
N SER A 19 15.50 8.03 -4.57
CA SER A 19 16.76 8.18 -5.29
C SER A 19 17.99 7.94 -4.40
N LYS A 20 17.96 8.39 -3.12
CA LYS A 20 19.02 8.10 -2.14
C LYS A 20 19.17 6.61 -1.81
N LEU A 21 18.10 5.85 -1.97
CA LEU A 21 18.05 4.41 -1.75
C LEU A 21 18.27 3.60 -3.04
N ASN A 22 18.55 4.26 -4.15
CA ASN A 22 18.66 3.66 -5.49
C ASN A 22 17.39 2.87 -5.87
N VAL A 23 16.21 3.43 -5.55
CA VAL A 23 14.90 2.86 -5.85
C VAL A 23 14.20 3.73 -6.89
N GLU A 24 13.76 3.11 -7.96
CA GLU A 24 13.01 3.74 -9.05
C GLU A 24 11.68 3.01 -9.27
N PHE A 25 10.68 3.74 -9.79
CA PHE A 25 9.38 3.20 -10.13
C PHE A 25 8.99 3.63 -11.54
N ASP A 26 8.47 2.70 -12.31
CA ASP A 26 7.96 2.97 -13.67
C ASP A 26 6.68 3.82 -13.62
N LEU A 27 5.85 3.62 -12.60
CA LEU A 27 4.58 4.30 -12.43
C LEU A 27 4.48 4.96 -11.05
N TRP A 28 4.01 6.20 -11.04
CA TRP A 28 3.73 6.97 -9.83
C TRP A 28 2.23 7.22 -9.75
N LYS A 29 1.51 6.28 -9.13
CA LYS A 29 0.07 6.33 -8.93
C LYS A 29 -0.27 6.39 -7.44
N GLY A 30 -1.30 7.15 -7.09
CA GLY A 30 -1.86 7.24 -5.76
C GLY A 30 -3.30 6.74 -5.70
N GLU A 31 -3.84 6.59 -4.51
CA GLU A 31 -5.23 6.13 -4.28
C GLU A 31 -6.28 6.98 -5.02
N SER A 32 -6.03 8.29 -5.19
CA SER A 32 -6.95 9.18 -5.88
C SER A 32 -7.05 8.94 -7.39
N ASP A 33 -6.08 8.24 -7.99
CA ASP A 33 -6.02 8.05 -9.45
C ASP A 33 -7.05 7.03 -9.94
N VAL A 34 -7.61 6.23 -9.03
CA VAL A 34 -8.62 5.21 -9.35
C VAL A 34 -10.06 5.64 -9.01
N HIS A 35 -10.26 6.87 -8.57
CA HIS A 35 -11.59 7.34 -8.19
C HIS A 35 -12.63 7.23 -9.31
N ASP A 36 -12.23 7.48 -10.56
CA ASP A 36 -13.12 7.41 -11.71
C ASP A 36 -13.55 5.96 -12.06
N ILE A 37 -12.83 4.97 -11.55
CA ILE A 37 -13.11 3.54 -11.76
C ILE A 37 -14.11 3.01 -10.72
N ILE A 38 -14.17 3.62 -9.54
CA ILE A 38 -14.99 3.14 -8.43
C ILE A 38 -16.48 3.00 -8.81
N PRO A 39 -17.14 3.97 -9.47
CA PRO A 39 -18.55 3.83 -9.84
C PRO A 39 -18.82 2.63 -10.75
N GLU A 40 -17.94 2.39 -11.74
CA GLU A 40 -18.01 1.24 -12.64
C GLU A 40 -17.86 -0.08 -11.88
N MET A 41 -16.86 -0.18 -11.02
CA MET A 41 -16.61 -1.35 -10.20
C MET A 41 -17.80 -1.66 -9.28
N VAL A 42 -18.35 -0.65 -8.61
CA VAL A 42 -19.50 -0.81 -7.71
C VAL A 42 -20.74 -1.27 -8.48
N ALA A 43 -21.00 -0.68 -9.65
CA ALA A 43 -22.11 -1.12 -10.52
C ALA A 43 -21.93 -2.58 -10.94
N TYR A 44 -20.73 -2.93 -11.43
CA TYR A 44 -20.39 -4.30 -11.80
C TYR A 44 -20.65 -5.31 -10.66
N MET A 45 -20.22 -4.99 -9.43
CA MET A 45 -20.42 -5.88 -8.28
C MET A 45 -21.89 -6.06 -7.91
N LYS A 46 -22.70 -4.99 -8.03
CA LYS A 46 -24.15 -5.04 -7.77
C LYS A 46 -24.90 -5.81 -8.85
N ASP A 47 -24.64 -5.50 -10.11
CA ASP A 47 -25.33 -6.06 -11.26
C ASP A 47 -25.09 -7.57 -11.40
N ASN A 48 -23.92 -8.04 -10.97
CA ASN A 48 -23.60 -9.47 -10.95
C ASN A 48 -23.94 -10.17 -9.62
N GLY A 49 -24.59 -9.48 -8.68
CA GLY A 49 -25.02 -10.05 -7.41
C GLY A 49 -23.89 -10.43 -6.45
N TYR A 50 -22.68 -9.89 -6.64
CA TYR A 50 -21.56 -10.11 -5.74
C TYR A 50 -21.66 -9.31 -4.44
N ALA A 51 -22.18 -8.06 -4.54
CA ALA A 51 -22.31 -7.16 -3.40
C ALA A 51 -23.78 -6.99 -2.98
N HIS A 52 -24.01 -6.93 -1.67
CA HIS A 52 -25.32 -6.70 -1.07
C HIS A 52 -25.25 -5.68 0.08
N LEU A 53 -26.40 -5.16 0.49
CA LEU A 53 -26.49 -4.24 1.63
C LEU A 53 -26.50 -5.03 2.96
N SER A 54 -25.63 -4.62 3.88
CA SER A 54 -25.58 -5.11 5.25
C SER A 54 -25.43 -3.90 6.18
N GLU A 55 -26.38 -3.71 7.08
CA GLU A 55 -26.40 -2.55 8.02
C GLU A 55 -26.25 -1.19 7.31
N GLY A 56 -26.79 -1.07 6.10
CA GLY A 56 -26.68 0.12 5.27
C GLY A 56 -25.39 0.26 4.46
N ALA A 57 -24.35 -0.51 4.76
CA ALA A 57 -23.12 -0.56 3.99
C ALA A 57 -23.22 -1.55 2.82
N LEU A 58 -22.48 -1.31 1.74
CA LEU A 58 -22.35 -2.26 0.64
C LEU A 58 -21.17 -3.18 0.92
N VAL A 59 -21.42 -4.49 0.95
CA VAL A 59 -20.40 -5.49 1.32
C VAL A 59 -20.37 -6.67 0.35
N VAL A 60 -19.25 -7.38 0.34
CA VAL A 60 -19.08 -8.69 -0.31
C VAL A 60 -18.65 -9.69 0.75
N ASP A 61 -19.39 -10.80 0.90
CA ASP A 61 -19.00 -11.88 1.80
C ASP A 61 -17.78 -12.61 1.27
N VAL A 62 -16.73 -12.67 2.07
CA VAL A 62 -15.44 -13.27 1.71
C VAL A 62 -15.07 -14.48 2.56
N LYS A 63 -15.97 -14.88 3.46
CA LYS A 63 -15.81 -16.08 4.27
C LYS A 63 -15.86 -17.32 3.38
N GLU A 64 -14.98 -18.27 3.66
CA GLU A 64 -14.91 -19.60 3.02
C GLU A 64 -15.24 -20.69 4.04
N ASP A 65 -15.72 -21.84 3.55
CA ASP A 65 -16.09 -22.97 4.43
C ASP A 65 -14.91 -23.57 5.19
N THR A 66 -13.71 -23.34 4.69
CA THR A 66 -12.43 -23.78 5.29
C THR A 66 -11.93 -22.88 6.42
N ASP A 67 -12.56 -21.70 6.61
CA ASP A 67 -12.12 -20.76 7.62
C ASP A 67 -12.37 -21.26 9.04
N THR A 68 -11.30 -21.32 9.83
CA THR A 68 -11.35 -21.66 11.25
C THR A 68 -11.60 -20.44 12.13
N LYS A 69 -11.51 -19.23 11.56
CA LYS A 69 -11.76 -17.94 12.23
C LYS A 69 -12.88 -17.20 11.51
N GLU A 70 -13.48 -16.28 12.22
CA GLU A 70 -14.43 -15.36 11.61
C GLU A 70 -13.69 -14.38 10.70
N ILE A 71 -14.07 -14.37 9.42
CA ILE A 71 -13.59 -13.41 8.43
C ILE A 71 -14.75 -12.46 8.13
N PRO A 72 -14.65 -11.18 8.53
CA PRO A 72 -15.70 -10.21 8.25
C PRO A 72 -15.88 -9.97 6.76
N PRO A 73 -17.08 -9.58 6.29
CA PRO A 73 -17.31 -9.20 4.90
C PRO A 73 -16.36 -8.05 4.47
N CYS A 74 -15.97 -8.07 3.21
CA CYS A 74 -15.22 -6.97 2.60
C CYS A 74 -16.15 -5.79 2.33
N MET A 75 -15.93 -4.67 3.02
CA MET A 75 -16.75 -3.47 2.86
C MET A 75 -16.35 -2.74 1.57
N ILE A 76 -17.32 -2.53 0.68
CA ILE A 76 -17.12 -1.84 -0.62
C ILE A 76 -17.47 -0.35 -0.50
N LEU A 77 -18.58 -0.02 0.17
CA LEU A 77 -18.97 1.35 0.47
C LEU A 77 -19.54 1.42 1.89
N LYS A 78 -19.28 2.52 2.57
CA LYS A 78 -19.92 2.82 3.85
C LYS A 78 -21.42 3.07 3.69
N SER A 79 -22.15 3.14 4.80
CA SER A 79 -23.61 3.42 4.81
C SER A 79 -23.98 4.80 4.25
N ASP A 80 -23.06 5.76 4.28
CA ASP A 80 -23.20 7.08 3.67
C ASP A 80 -22.77 7.11 2.18
N GLY A 81 -22.41 5.96 1.61
CA GLY A 81 -21.92 5.81 0.24
C GLY A 81 -20.45 6.19 0.04
N ALA A 82 -19.72 6.56 1.09
CA ALA A 82 -18.32 6.93 0.97
C ALA A 82 -17.43 5.71 0.72
N SER A 83 -16.38 5.93 -0.08
CA SER A 83 -15.32 4.95 -0.32
C SER A 83 -14.42 4.80 0.89
N LEU A 84 -13.74 3.66 0.97
CA LEU A 84 -12.71 3.36 1.97
C LEU A 84 -11.51 2.67 1.30
N TYR A 85 -10.50 2.29 2.06
CA TYR A 85 -9.29 1.67 1.50
C TYR A 85 -9.59 0.40 0.68
N ASN A 86 -10.52 -0.45 1.14
CA ASN A 86 -10.95 -1.62 0.36
C ASN A 86 -11.47 -1.23 -1.02
N THR A 87 -12.23 -0.14 -1.11
CA THR A 87 -12.79 0.35 -2.37
C THR A 87 -11.69 0.75 -3.35
N THR A 88 -10.72 1.55 -2.86
CA THR A 88 -9.60 2.04 -3.68
C THR A 88 -8.65 0.92 -4.08
N ASP A 89 -8.36 -0.03 -3.19
CA ASP A 89 -7.50 -1.17 -3.51
C ASP A 89 -8.13 -2.11 -4.54
N LEU A 90 -9.44 -2.40 -4.42
CA LEU A 90 -10.17 -3.19 -5.42
C LEU A 90 -10.27 -2.48 -6.77
N ALA A 91 -10.50 -1.16 -6.76
CA ALA A 91 -10.50 -0.36 -7.99
C ALA A 91 -9.11 -0.34 -8.64
N THR A 92 -8.04 -0.31 -7.83
CA THR A 92 -6.66 -0.41 -8.32
C THR A 92 -6.39 -1.77 -8.96
N ILE A 93 -6.87 -2.87 -8.36
CA ILE A 93 -6.79 -4.20 -8.96
C ILE A 93 -7.51 -4.22 -10.32
N MET A 94 -8.76 -3.74 -10.36
CA MET A 94 -9.54 -3.66 -11.59
C MET A 94 -8.82 -2.85 -12.69
N GLU A 95 -8.24 -1.70 -12.33
CA GLU A 95 -7.47 -0.88 -13.26
C GLU A 95 -6.25 -1.62 -13.82
N ARG A 96 -5.48 -2.25 -12.94
CA ARG A 96 -4.26 -3.00 -13.33
C ARG A 96 -4.59 -4.16 -14.25
N MET A 97 -5.66 -4.90 -13.95
CA MET A 97 -6.12 -5.99 -14.83
C MET A 97 -6.53 -5.48 -16.20
N LYS A 98 -7.24 -4.35 -16.28
CA LYS A 98 -7.65 -3.75 -17.56
C LYS A 98 -6.49 -3.20 -18.39
N LEU A 99 -5.49 -2.61 -17.75
CA LEU A 99 -4.41 -1.92 -18.45
C LEU A 99 -3.21 -2.80 -18.76
N TYR A 100 -2.89 -3.76 -17.88
CA TYR A 100 -1.61 -4.48 -17.93
C TYR A 100 -1.76 -5.99 -18.04
N HIS A 101 -2.93 -6.56 -17.74
CA HIS A 101 -3.16 -8.01 -17.70
C HIS A 101 -2.02 -8.77 -17.00
N PRO A 102 -1.68 -8.41 -15.75
CA PRO A 102 -0.51 -8.97 -15.08
C PRO A 102 -0.73 -10.43 -14.71
N ASP A 103 0.32 -11.24 -14.80
CA ASP A 103 0.35 -12.60 -14.27
C ASP A 103 0.38 -12.61 -12.73
N GLU A 104 0.97 -11.56 -12.14
CA GLU A 104 1.14 -11.45 -10.70
C GLU A 104 0.96 -10.00 -10.21
N LEU A 105 0.22 -9.82 -9.11
CA LEU A 105 0.08 -8.57 -8.38
C LEU A 105 0.68 -8.73 -6.98
N ILE A 106 1.79 -8.05 -6.72
CA ILE A 106 2.51 -8.12 -5.44
C ILE A 106 2.25 -6.87 -4.64
N TYR A 107 1.80 -7.05 -3.39
CA TYR A 107 1.60 -5.96 -2.42
C TYR A 107 2.66 -6.03 -1.32
N VAL A 108 3.56 -5.05 -1.30
CA VAL A 108 4.62 -4.92 -0.30
C VAL A 108 4.18 -3.93 0.75
N VAL A 109 3.74 -4.42 1.91
CA VAL A 109 3.08 -3.61 2.95
C VAL A 109 3.45 -4.09 4.36
N ASP A 110 3.07 -3.33 5.38
CA ASP A 110 3.27 -3.73 6.78
C ASP A 110 2.53 -5.03 7.10
N LYS A 111 3.21 -6.00 7.74
CA LYS A 111 2.65 -7.31 8.09
C LYS A 111 1.34 -7.24 8.89
N ARG A 112 1.11 -6.16 9.63
CA ARG A 112 -0.14 -5.95 10.37
C ARG A 112 -1.38 -5.83 9.48
N GLN A 113 -1.21 -5.64 8.16
CA GLN A 113 -2.29 -5.54 7.18
C GLN A 113 -2.63 -6.90 6.53
N GLU A 114 -2.09 -8.01 7.03
CA GLU A 114 -2.28 -9.34 6.44
C GLU A 114 -3.77 -9.71 6.30
N LEU A 115 -4.56 -9.62 7.38
CA LEU A 115 -6.00 -9.90 7.33
C LEU A 115 -6.75 -8.98 6.38
N TYR A 116 -6.37 -7.71 6.33
CA TYR A 116 -6.97 -6.75 5.40
C TYR A 116 -6.74 -7.16 3.94
N PHE A 117 -5.51 -7.51 3.56
CA PHE A 117 -5.22 -7.95 2.20
C PHE A 117 -5.79 -9.33 1.89
N GLU A 118 -5.92 -10.20 2.87
CA GLU A 118 -6.66 -11.45 2.72
C GLU A 118 -8.12 -11.18 2.29
N GLN A 119 -8.81 -10.25 2.96
CA GLN A 119 -10.17 -9.85 2.59
C GLN A 119 -10.23 -9.23 1.17
N VAL A 120 -9.31 -8.33 0.83
CA VAL A 120 -9.25 -7.68 -0.49
C VAL A 120 -9.01 -8.72 -1.59
N PHE A 121 -8.07 -9.64 -1.40
CA PHE A 121 -7.74 -10.67 -2.39
C PHE A 121 -8.89 -11.67 -2.59
N ARG A 122 -9.51 -12.13 -1.51
CA ARG A 122 -10.71 -12.99 -1.59
C ARG A 122 -11.87 -12.27 -2.30
N CYS A 123 -12.08 -10.99 -1.99
CA CYS A 123 -13.07 -10.17 -2.65
C CYS A 123 -12.78 -10.05 -4.15
N ALA A 124 -11.54 -9.73 -4.54
CA ALA A 124 -11.14 -9.61 -5.95
C ALA A 124 -11.36 -10.91 -6.72
N ARG A 125 -11.04 -12.07 -6.12
CA ARG A 125 -11.30 -13.39 -6.75
C ARG A 125 -12.77 -13.71 -6.84
N LYS A 126 -13.52 -13.56 -5.76
CA LYS A 126 -14.97 -13.86 -5.71
C LYS A 126 -15.76 -13.00 -6.69
N THR A 127 -15.38 -11.73 -6.83
CA THR A 127 -16.03 -10.79 -7.75
C THR A 127 -15.47 -10.86 -9.18
N LYS A 128 -14.53 -11.76 -9.45
CA LYS A 128 -13.87 -11.92 -10.75
C LYS A 128 -13.23 -10.63 -11.29
N LEU A 129 -12.70 -9.80 -10.39
CA LEU A 129 -11.87 -8.64 -10.77
C LEU A 129 -10.48 -9.05 -11.26
N VAL A 130 -10.07 -10.28 -10.97
CA VAL A 130 -8.82 -10.88 -11.45
C VAL A 130 -9.11 -12.17 -12.19
N GLU A 131 -8.29 -12.48 -13.19
CA GLU A 131 -8.35 -13.75 -13.89
C GLU A 131 -7.94 -14.89 -12.93
N PRO A 132 -8.44 -16.13 -13.14
CA PRO A 132 -8.10 -17.26 -12.28
C PRO A 132 -6.59 -17.51 -12.16
N GLU A 133 -5.86 -17.26 -13.23
CA GLU A 133 -4.41 -17.48 -13.37
C GLU A 133 -3.57 -16.38 -12.72
N THR A 134 -4.12 -15.17 -12.54
CA THR A 134 -3.40 -14.04 -11.93
C THR A 134 -3.10 -14.33 -10.46
N GLU A 135 -1.84 -14.29 -10.07
CA GLU A 135 -1.44 -14.49 -8.68
C GLU A 135 -1.57 -13.18 -7.88
N LEU A 136 -2.21 -13.23 -6.71
CA LEU A 136 -2.27 -12.14 -5.76
C LEU A 136 -1.37 -12.45 -4.57
N LYS A 137 -0.32 -11.66 -4.38
CA LYS A 137 0.72 -11.96 -3.39
C LYS A 137 0.88 -10.84 -2.37
N PHE A 138 0.83 -11.22 -1.10
CA PHE A 138 1.10 -10.33 0.04
C PHE A 138 2.53 -10.56 0.52
N LEU A 139 3.33 -9.50 0.51
CA LEU A 139 4.68 -9.49 1.08
C LEU A 139 4.71 -8.52 2.27
N GLY A 140 4.50 -9.07 3.46
CA GLY A 140 4.48 -8.31 4.71
C GLY A 140 5.88 -8.03 5.24
N PHE A 141 6.26 -6.75 5.41
CA PHE A 141 7.48 -6.38 6.09
C PHE A 141 7.24 -6.07 7.57
N GLY A 142 8.30 -6.16 8.39
CA GLY A 142 8.25 -5.87 9.82
C GLY A 142 8.13 -4.38 10.10
N THR A 143 7.54 -4.05 11.25
CA THR A 143 7.37 -2.67 11.71
C THR A 143 8.71 -2.08 12.15
N MET A 144 9.02 -0.86 11.72
CA MET A 144 10.14 -0.11 12.27
C MET A 144 9.79 0.41 13.68
N ASN A 145 10.67 0.11 14.63
CA ASN A 145 10.51 0.53 16.02
C ASN A 145 11.46 1.68 16.35
N GLY A 146 11.03 2.54 17.27
CA GLY A 146 11.88 3.55 17.89
C GLY A 146 12.90 2.94 18.87
N LYS A 147 13.74 3.78 19.44
CA LYS A 147 14.71 3.36 20.49
C LYS A 147 14.06 2.75 21.73
N ASP A 148 12.78 3.04 21.97
CA ASP A 148 11.96 2.48 23.04
C ASP A 148 11.35 1.10 22.70
N GLY A 149 11.69 0.54 21.54
CA GLY A 149 11.18 -0.75 21.06
C GLY A 149 9.73 -0.71 20.58
N LYS A 150 9.08 0.46 20.55
CA LYS A 150 7.69 0.60 20.10
C LYS A 150 7.61 1.06 18.64
N PRO A 151 6.56 0.63 17.91
CA PRO A 151 6.32 1.07 16.56
C PRO A 151 6.21 2.59 16.46
N PHE A 152 6.79 3.18 15.43
CA PHE A 152 6.57 4.59 15.13
C PHE A 152 5.09 4.86 14.86
N LYS A 153 4.54 5.88 15.55
CA LYS A 153 3.15 6.31 15.36
C LYS A 153 3.13 7.61 14.54
N THR A 154 2.77 7.51 13.29
CA THR A 154 2.73 8.63 12.34
C THR A 154 1.84 9.79 12.78
N ARG A 155 0.78 9.52 13.56
CA ARG A 155 -0.20 10.53 13.99
C ARG A 155 0.19 11.33 15.24
N GLN A 156 1.24 10.94 15.96
CA GLN A 156 1.61 11.60 17.24
C GLN A 156 2.69 12.68 17.12
N GLY A 157 3.19 12.96 15.92
CA GLY A 157 4.33 13.86 15.72
C GLY A 157 5.65 13.22 16.22
N GLY A 158 6.79 13.82 15.86
CA GLY A 158 8.10 13.31 16.31
C GLY A 158 8.60 12.02 15.64
N VAL A 159 7.92 11.57 14.59
CA VAL A 159 8.41 10.46 13.77
C VAL A 159 9.70 10.89 13.08
N MET A 160 10.75 10.08 13.20
CA MET A 160 12.00 10.31 12.48
C MET A 160 11.72 10.30 10.98
N ARG A 161 12.07 11.40 10.30
CA ARG A 161 11.96 11.46 8.84
C ARG A 161 12.95 10.47 8.23
N LEU A 162 12.54 9.79 7.18
CA LEU A 162 13.40 8.84 6.45
C LEU A 162 14.69 9.50 6.00
N GLU A 163 14.65 10.76 5.56
CA GLU A 163 15.82 11.53 5.20
C GLU A 163 16.83 11.64 6.34
N ASN A 164 16.37 11.91 7.57
CA ASN A 164 17.25 11.99 8.75
C ASN A 164 17.84 10.61 9.08
N LEU A 165 17.05 9.54 9.00
CA LEU A 165 17.53 8.18 9.22
C LEU A 165 18.64 7.80 8.23
N ILE A 166 18.44 8.11 6.95
CA ILE A 166 19.44 7.86 5.90
C ILE A 166 20.72 8.64 6.23
N LYS A 167 20.59 9.93 6.55
CA LYS A 167 21.73 10.77 6.90
C LYS A 167 22.47 10.28 8.13
N ASP A 168 21.76 9.99 9.22
CA ASP A 168 22.37 9.50 10.48
C ASP A 168 23.10 8.18 10.23
N THR A 169 22.53 7.29 9.39
CA THR A 169 23.17 6.02 9.02
C THR A 169 24.43 6.26 8.19
N GLN A 170 24.39 7.17 7.21
CA GLN A 170 25.55 7.54 6.41
C GLN A 170 26.67 8.15 7.28
N ASP A 171 26.32 9.08 8.17
CA ASP A 171 27.27 9.73 9.07
C ASP A 171 27.94 8.72 10.02
N GLU A 172 27.19 7.74 10.53
CA GLU A 172 27.72 6.70 11.41
C GLU A 172 28.61 5.71 10.65
N MET A 173 28.22 5.32 9.44
CA MET A 173 29.05 4.46 8.58
C MET A 173 30.33 5.17 8.16
N TYR A 174 30.27 6.46 7.83
CA TYR A 174 31.44 7.26 7.51
C TYR A 174 32.45 7.28 8.68
N LYS A 175 31.97 7.50 9.91
CA LYS A 175 32.85 7.46 11.12
C LYS A 175 33.53 6.10 11.25
N LYS A 176 32.79 4.99 11.12
CA LYS A 176 33.36 3.64 11.23
C LYS A 176 34.39 3.34 10.15
N ILE A 177 34.17 3.82 8.92
CA ILE A 177 35.13 3.67 7.83
C ILE A 177 36.42 4.42 8.16
N LYS A 178 36.34 5.66 8.65
CA LYS A 178 37.50 6.50 9.03
C LYS A 178 38.26 5.94 10.25
N GLU A 179 37.57 5.34 11.21
CA GLU A 179 38.21 4.71 12.38
C GLU A 179 38.92 3.40 12.02
N GLY A 180 38.44 2.67 11.03
CA GLY A 180 38.95 1.36 10.64
C GLY A 180 39.98 1.36 9.51
N ARG A 181 40.10 2.48 8.76
CA ARG A 181 40.95 2.56 7.55
C ARG A 181 41.49 3.97 7.38
N ASP A 182 42.77 4.06 7.00
CA ASP A 182 43.36 5.31 6.53
C ASP A 182 42.95 5.54 5.06
N MET A 183 41.83 6.23 4.91
CA MET A 183 41.15 6.43 3.61
C MET A 183 40.87 7.92 3.40
N GLU A 184 41.09 8.42 2.18
CA GLU A 184 40.79 9.81 1.85
C GLU A 184 39.28 10.10 1.95
N ASP A 185 38.90 11.34 2.32
CA ASP A 185 37.51 11.74 2.54
C ASP A 185 36.61 11.56 1.29
N ALA A 186 37.18 11.76 0.11
CA ALA A 186 36.45 11.58 -1.15
C ALA A 186 36.10 10.11 -1.44
N GLU A 187 36.93 9.17 -0.99
CA GLU A 187 36.74 7.74 -1.13
C GLU A 187 35.77 7.19 -0.05
N ALA A 188 35.89 7.68 1.17
CA ALA A 188 35.05 7.28 2.30
C ALA A 188 33.56 7.74 2.15
N LYS A 189 33.30 8.70 1.26
CA LYS A 189 31.93 9.22 0.98
C LYS A 189 31.25 8.57 -0.23
N LYS A 190 31.91 7.69 -0.95
CA LYS A 190 31.33 6.87 -2.01
C LYS A 190 30.65 5.63 -1.45
#